data_c0e88a9a2004ad771a0a310bdd5b6754
#
_entry.id   c0e88a9a2004ad771a0a310bdd5b6754
#
_cell.length_a   1.000
_cell.length_b   1.000
_cell.length_c   1.000
_cell.angle_alpha   90.00
_cell.angle_beta   90.00
_cell.angle_gamma   90.00
#
_symmetry.space_group_name_H-M   'P 1'
#
loop_
_entity.id
_entity.type
_entity.pdbx_description
1 polymer ?
#
loop_
_entity_poly.entity_id
_entity_poly.type
_entity_poly.pdbx_seq_one_letter_code
_entity_poly.pdbx_strand_id
1 'polypeptide(L)'
;MYHALVRSRVHHGFRLLSTGQLDALAAQFAPDAVFSFPGEHRLGGERRGPQAIRDWFAETRRLFPDFRVEPRTILVQGGPWRTRVATRFDVLATFPDGAPYRNAGMQLLDLRWGRIHEDRLFEDTQLVAAALDRLAELGAFDEPREATT
;
A
#
# COMPACT_ATOMS: atom_id res chain seq x y z
N MET A 1 -6.22 21.53 15.43
CA MET A 1 -7.41 21.13 14.65
C MET A 1 -7.05 20.55 13.26
N TYR A 2 -6.29 21.27 12.45
CA TYR A 2 -5.92 20.79 11.09
C TYR A 2 -5.17 19.44 11.09
N HIS A 3 -4.15 19.28 11.95
CA HIS A 3 -3.39 18.02 12.03
C HIS A 3 -4.25 16.85 12.51
N ALA A 4 -5.25 17.09 13.36
CA ALA A 4 -6.18 16.05 13.76
C ALA A 4 -7.07 15.59 12.58
N LEU A 5 -7.49 16.53 11.73
CA LEU A 5 -8.22 16.22 10.49
C LEU A 5 -7.35 15.38 9.54
N VAL A 6 -6.07 15.76 9.38
CA VAL A 6 -5.13 15.00 8.55
C VAL A 6 -4.95 13.58 9.07
N ARG A 7 -4.74 13.40 10.38
CA ARG A 7 -4.65 12.05 10.99
C ARG A 7 -5.90 11.21 10.72
N SER A 8 -7.08 11.81 10.86
CA SER A 8 -8.36 11.14 10.58
C SER A 8 -8.44 10.67 9.13
N ARG A 9 -8.01 11.50 8.19
CA ARG A 9 -7.96 11.14 6.75
C ARG A 9 -6.94 10.04 6.46
N VAL A 10 -5.80 10.06 7.13
CA VAL A 10 -4.80 8.99 7.01
C VAL A 10 -5.37 7.66 7.51
N HIS A 11 -6.00 7.64 8.68
CA HIS A 11 -6.70 6.46 9.18
C HIS A 11 -7.77 5.96 8.19
N HIS A 12 -8.53 6.88 7.60
CA HIS A 12 -9.53 6.53 6.58
C HIS A 12 -8.88 5.89 5.36
N GLY A 13 -7.77 6.42 4.85
CA GLY A 13 -7.01 5.84 3.75
C GLY A 13 -6.53 4.41 4.03
N PHE A 14 -6.01 4.15 5.22
CA PHE A 14 -5.62 2.79 5.63
C PHE A 14 -6.83 1.84 5.73
N ARG A 15 -7.98 2.32 6.15
CA ARG A 15 -9.22 1.52 6.13
C ARG A 15 -9.69 1.20 4.71
N LEU A 16 -9.63 2.16 3.79
CA LEU A 16 -9.96 1.93 2.38
C LEU A 16 -9.06 0.85 1.77
N LEU A 17 -7.77 0.91 2.05
CA LEU A 17 -6.80 -0.10 1.63
C LEU A 17 -7.14 -1.47 2.21
N SER A 18 -7.35 -1.55 3.51
CA SER A 18 -7.57 -2.82 4.22
C SER A 18 -8.92 -3.46 3.89
N THR A 19 -9.92 -2.68 3.47
CA THR A 19 -11.24 -3.17 3.04
C THR A 19 -11.37 -3.34 1.53
N GLY A 20 -10.33 -3.06 0.75
CA GLY A 20 -10.31 -3.25 -0.70
C GLY A 20 -11.09 -2.21 -1.50
N GLN A 21 -11.37 -1.04 -0.92
CA GLN A 21 -12.04 0.07 -1.60
C GLN A 21 -11.04 0.89 -2.41
N LEU A 22 -10.49 0.29 -3.46
CA LEU A 22 -9.34 0.82 -4.19
C LEU A 22 -9.68 2.03 -5.06
N ASP A 23 -10.90 2.15 -5.58
CA ASP A 23 -11.32 3.33 -6.34
C ASP A 23 -11.37 4.57 -5.45
N ALA A 24 -11.94 4.44 -4.25
CA ALA A 24 -11.97 5.51 -3.27
C ALA A 24 -10.57 5.88 -2.78
N LEU A 25 -9.69 4.89 -2.61
CA LEU A 25 -8.29 5.12 -2.26
C LEU A 25 -7.56 5.88 -3.37
N ALA A 26 -7.68 5.45 -4.62
CA ALA A 26 -7.06 6.10 -5.77
C ALA A 26 -7.53 7.55 -5.98
N ALA A 27 -8.78 7.85 -5.63
CA ALA A 27 -9.34 9.20 -5.72
C ALA A 27 -8.65 10.23 -4.79
N GLN A 28 -7.88 9.77 -3.79
CA GLN A 28 -7.11 10.65 -2.90
C GLN A 28 -5.80 11.14 -3.52
N PHE A 29 -5.35 10.52 -4.61
CA PHE A 29 -4.10 10.86 -5.29
C PHE A 29 -4.31 11.96 -6.33
N ALA A 30 -3.31 12.86 -6.42
CA ALA A 30 -3.25 13.84 -7.49
C ALA A 30 -3.03 13.15 -8.85
N PRO A 31 -3.43 13.78 -9.99
CA PRO A 31 -3.25 13.18 -11.32
C PRO A 31 -1.80 12.81 -11.65
N ASP A 32 -0.84 13.56 -11.12
CA ASP A 32 0.61 13.38 -11.32
C ASP A 32 1.31 12.74 -10.12
N ALA A 33 0.56 12.11 -9.22
CA ALA A 33 1.10 11.48 -8.02
C ALA A 33 2.12 10.40 -8.34
N VAL A 34 3.14 10.30 -7.49
CA VAL A 34 4.18 9.28 -7.54
C VAL A 34 4.10 8.40 -6.30
N PHE A 35 3.98 7.12 -6.51
CA PHE A 35 4.06 6.09 -5.49
C PHE A 35 5.35 5.31 -5.66
N SER A 36 6.07 5.04 -4.58
CA SER A 36 7.28 4.22 -4.64
C SER A 36 7.29 3.15 -3.56
N PHE A 37 7.76 1.97 -3.95
CA PHE A 37 7.97 0.83 -3.09
C PHE A 37 9.39 0.31 -3.30
N PRO A 38 10.15 0.03 -2.23
CA PRO A 38 11.55 -0.38 -2.36
C PRO A 38 11.70 -1.83 -2.77
N GLY A 39 12.85 -2.16 -3.32
CA GLY A 39 13.28 -3.51 -3.63
C GLY A 39 13.31 -3.82 -5.12
N GLU A 40 14.17 -4.78 -5.48
CA GLU A 40 14.34 -5.29 -6.85
C GLU A 40 13.47 -6.54 -7.03
N HIS A 41 12.16 -6.35 -7.13
CA HIS A 41 11.16 -7.39 -7.32
C HIS A 41 9.92 -6.79 -7.98
N ARG A 42 8.95 -7.64 -8.33
CA ARG A 42 7.76 -7.21 -9.10
C ARG A 42 6.92 -6.10 -8.45
N LEU A 43 6.96 -5.94 -7.13
CA LEU A 43 6.28 -4.87 -6.42
C LEU A 43 7.12 -3.60 -6.26
N GLY A 44 8.43 -3.66 -6.52
CA GLY A 44 9.35 -2.54 -6.36
C GLY A 44 9.24 -1.50 -7.46
N GLY A 45 9.81 -0.33 -7.20
CA GLY A 45 9.91 0.77 -8.15
C GLY A 45 8.83 1.82 -7.99
N GLU A 46 8.71 2.67 -9.00
CA GLU A 46 7.76 3.78 -9.02
C GLU A 46 6.51 3.46 -9.85
N ARG A 47 5.38 3.99 -9.39
CA ARG A 47 4.10 3.99 -10.12
C ARG A 47 3.62 5.44 -10.21
N ARG A 48 3.21 5.88 -11.39
CA ARG A 48 2.82 7.26 -11.65
C ARG A 48 1.34 7.33 -12.03
N GLY A 49 0.63 8.22 -11.36
CA GLY A 49 -0.79 8.46 -11.55
C GLY A 49 -1.70 7.50 -10.80
N PRO A 50 -2.96 7.91 -10.56
CA PRO A 50 -3.91 7.15 -9.73
C PRO A 50 -4.18 5.73 -10.24
N GLN A 51 -4.25 5.53 -11.56
CA GLN A 51 -4.56 4.21 -12.14
C GLN A 51 -3.42 3.21 -11.89
N ALA A 52 -2.17 3.60 -12.17
CA ALA A 52 -1.02 2.73 -11.92
C ALA A 52 -0.85 2.41 -10.44
N ILE A 53 -1.13 3.37 -9.56
CA ILE A 53 -1.10 3.20 -8.11
C ILE A 53 -2.21 2.23 -7.67
N ARG A 54 -3.43 2.40 -8.19
CA ARG A 54 -4.54 1.49 -7.94
C ARG A 54 -4.20 0.06 -8.36
N ASP A 55 -3.60 -0.10 -9.52
CA ASP A 55 -3.21 -1.41 -10.06
C ASP A 55 -2.16 -2.09 -9.17
N TRP A 56 -1.23 -1.34 -8.59
CA TRP A 56 -0.27 -1.85 -7.63
C TRP A 56 -0.96 -2.40 -6.36
N PHE A 57 -1.91 -1.66 -5.81
CA PHE A 57 -2.68 -2.12 -4.65
C PHE A 57 -3.59 -3.31 -4.99
N ALA A 58 -4.17 -3.33 -6.20
CA ALA A 58 -4.98 -4.45 -6.67
C ALA A 58 -4.15 -5.72 -6.78
N GLU A 59 -2.92 -5.64 -7.31
CA GLU A 59 -2.00 -6.78 -7.39
C GLU A 59 -1.60 -7.27 -6.00
N THR A 60 -1.30 -6.37 -5.07
CA THR A 60 -0.98 -6.74 -3.68
C THR A 60 -2.13 -7.48 -3.02
N ARG A 61 -3.37 -7.04 -3.21
CA ARG A 61 -4.54 -7.72 -2.68
C ARG A 61 -4.85 -9.03 -3.40
N ARG A 62 -4.52 -9.14 -4.68
CA ARG A 62 -4.63 -10.42 -5.39
C ARG A 62 -3.69 -11.46 -4.80
N LEU A 63 -2.46 -11.06 -4.46
CA LEU A 63 -1.47 -11.93 -3.84
C LEU A 63 -1.81 -12.28 -2.39
N PHE A 64 -2.37 -11.33 -1.66
CA PHE A 64 -2.79 -11.46 -0.27
C PHE A 64 -4.22 -10.94 -0.10
N PRO A 65 -5.26 -11.77 -0.34
CA PRO A 65 -6.65 -11.30 -0.31
C PRO A 65 -7.11 -10.74 1.04
N ASP A 66 -6.53 -11.20 2.15
CA ASP A 66 -6.80 -10.72 3.51
C ASP A 66 -5.83 -9.62 3.98
N PHE A 67 -5.04 -9.09 3.07
CA PHE A 67 -4.06 -8.04 3.34
C PHE A 67 -4.71 -6.85 4.07
N ARG A 68 -4.11 -6.48 5.20
CA ARG A 68 -4.49 -5.29 5.94
C ARG A 68 -3.27 -4.58 6.52
N VAL A 69 -3.41 -3.30 6.69
CA VAL A 69 -2.38 -2.42 7.22
C VAL A 69 -2.92 -1.65 8.41
N GLU A 70 -2.22 -1.71 9.52
CA GLU A 70 -2.59 -1.06 10.77
C GLU A 70 -1.64 0.09 11.08
N PRO A 71 -2.08 1.36 10.98
CA PRO A 71 -1.25 2.49 11.37
C PRO A 71 -1.05 2.50 12.90
N ARG A 72 0.19 2.73 13.33
CA ARG A 72 0.56 2.77 14.75
C ARG A 72 0.88 4.16 15.23
N THR A 73 1.71 4.90 14.48
CA THR A 73 2.12 6.25 14.79
C THR A 73 1.98 7.12 13.56
N ILE A 74 1.31 8.25 13.70
CA ILE A 74 1.11 9.21 12.61
C ILE A 74 1.66 10.55 13.06
N LEU A 75 2.68 11.03 12.36
CA LEU A 75 3.29 12.34 12.58
C LEU A 75 2.91 13.26 11.42
N VAL A 76 2.41 14.44 11.74
CA VAL A 76 1.94 15.42 10.75
C VAL A 76 2.74 16.71 10.90
N GLN A 77 3.22 17.24 9.78
CA GLN A 77 3.92 18.51 9.69
C GLN A 77 3.35 19.36 8.56
N GLY A 78 3.32 20.66 8.76
CA GLY A 78 2.93 21.63 7.74
C GLY A 78 1.47 22.06 7.80
N GLY A 79 1.04 22.76 6.78
CA GLY A 79 -0.30 23.30 6.63
C GLY A 79 -0.98 22.83 5.33
N PRO A 80 -2.21 23.33 5.03
CA PRO A 80 -3.00 22.83 3.88
C PRO A 80 -2.31 22.93 2.53
N TRP A 81 -1.46 23.94 2.32
CA TRP A 81 -0.71 24.12 1.07
C TRP A 81 0.34 23.03 0.84
N ARG A 82 0.91 22.51 1.92
CA ARG A 82 1.84 21.39 1.91
C ARG A 82 1.90 20.74 3.27
N THR A 83 1.42 19.49 3.33
CA THR A 83 1.44 18.67 4.53
C THR A 83 2.32 17.45 4.28
N ARG A 84 3.21 17.16 5.22
CA ARG A 84 3.99 15.92 5.24
C ARG A 84 3.50 15.04 6.36
N VAL A 85 3.33 13.76 6.05
CA VAL A 85 2.86 12.77 7.01
C VAL A 85 3.81 11.58 7.01
N ALA A 86 4.32 11.24 8.19
CA ALA A 86 5.05 10.00 8.40
C ALA A 86 4.19 9.05 9.23
N THR A 87 3.95 7.85 8.71
CA THR A 87 3.17 6.83 9.40
C THR A 87 3.98 5.56 9.58
N ARG A 88 4.13 5.11 10.83
CA ARG A 88 4.58 3.75 11.11
C ARG A 88 3.38 2.81 11.10
N PHE A 89 3.49 1.70 10.40
CA PHE A 89 2.41 0.74 10.26
C PHE A 89 2.89 -0.71 10.38
N ASP A 90 1.96 -1.61 10.73
CA ASP A 90 2.13 -3.05 10.64
C ASP A 90 1.35 -3.59 9.44
N VAL A 91 1.91 -4.59 8.76
CA VAL A 91 1.29 -5.34 7.68
C VAL A 91 0.95 -6.74 8.16
N LEU A 92 -0.28 -7.16 7.91
CA LEU A 92 -0.80 -8.48 8.27
C LEU A 92 -1.46 -9.11 7.05
N ALA A 93 -1.08 -10.33 6.75
CA ALA A 93 -1.66 -11.12 5.68
C ALA A 93 -1.47 -12.61 5.94
N THR A 94 -2.06 -13.44 5.08
CA THR A 94 -1.96 -14.90 5.16
C THR A 94 -1.55 -15.46 3.81
N PHE A 95 -0.56 -16.34 3.80
CA PHE A 95 -0.19 -17.10 2.61
C PHE A 95 -1.30 -18.09 2.20
N PRO A 96 -1.34 -18.54 0.93
CA PRO A 96 -2.35 -19.49 0.48
C PRO A 96 -2.38 -20.82 1.26
N ASP A 97 -1.27 -21.20 1.89
CA ASP A 97 -1.18 -22.39 2.75
C ASP A 97 -1.61 -22.16 4.21
N GLY A 98 -2.10 -20.95 4.53
CA GLY A 98 -2.55 -20.55 5.87
C GLY A 98 -1.48 -20.01 6.80
N ALA A 99 -0.21 -19.99 6.39
CA ALA A 99 0.85 -19.41 7.21
C ALA A 99 0.74 -17.88 7.28
N PRO A 100 1.03 -17.26 8.44
CA PRO A 100 0.96 -15.82 8.58
C PRO A 100 2.11 -15.12 7.87
N TYR A 101 1.81 -13.96 7.26
CA TYR A 101 2.79 -12.97 6.82
C TYR A 101 2.71 -11.75 7.72
N ARG A 102 3.85 -11.29 8.18
CA ARG A 102 3.96 -10.08 9.02
C ARG A 102 5.12 -9.23 8.51
N ASN A 103 4.88 -7.94 8.41
CA ASN A 103 5.92 -6.95 8.13
C ASN A 103 5.59 -5.66 8.88
N ALA A 104 6.50 -4.74 8.86
CA ALA A 104 6.30 -3.40 9.38
C ALA A 104 7.00 -2.40 8.47
N GLY A 105 6.52 -1.17 8.45
CA GLY A 105 7.10 -0.18 7.60
C GLY A 105 6.79 1.25 8.00
N MET A 106 7.30 2.14 7.20
CA MET A 106 7.07 3.58 7.26
C MET A 106 6.50 4.06 5.93
N GLN A 107 5.56 4.97 6.01
CA GLN A 107 5.06 5.71 4.86
C GLN A 107 5.40 7.18 5.02
N LEU A 108 5.85 7.80 3.94
CA LEU A 108 6.02 9.24 3.87
C LEU A 108 5.11 9.80 2.78
N LEU A 109 4.14 10.62 3.18
CA LEU A 109 3.22 11.31 2.26
C LEU A 109 3.60 12.78 2.11
N ASP A 110 3.51 13.30 0.90
CA ASP A 110 3.45 14.73 0.60
C ASP A 110 2.04 15.05 0.08
N LEU A 111 1.30 15.81 0.85
CA LEU A 111 -0.05 16.28 0.54
C LEU A 111 -0.02 17.74 0.18
N ARG A 112 -0.77 18.13 -0.85
CA ARG A 112 -0.99 19.52 -1.22
C ARG A 112 -2.47 19.75 -1.45
N TRP A 113 -3.05 20.68 -0.68
CA TRP A 113 -4.47 20.99 -0.72
C TRP A 113 -5.35 19.73 -0.61
N GLY A 114 -4.94 18.82 0.28
CA GLY A 114 -5.67 17.59 0.60
C GLY A 114 -5.52 16.44 -0.40
N ARG A 115 -4.68 16.57 -1.44
CA ARG A 115 -4.37 15.49 -2.38
C ARG A 115 -2.97 14.95 -2.17
N ILE A 116 -2.81 13.65 -2.34
CA ILE A 116 -1.51 12.97 -2.24
C ILE A 116 -0.75 13.19 -3.55
N HIS A 117 0.40 13.85 -3.47
CA HIS A 117 1.33 14.04 -4.58
C HIS A 117 2.47 13.05 -4.57
N GLU A 118 2.85 12.58 -3.40
CA GLU A 118 3.91 11.59 -3.25
C GLU A 118 3.56 10.65 -2.10
N ASP A 119 3.76 9.35 -2.34
CA ASP A 119 3.57 8.28 -1.36
C ASP A 119 4.76 7.34 -1.45
N ARG A 120 5.63 7.38 -0.46
CA ARG A 120 6.80 6.52 -0.36
C ARG A 120 6.62 5.52 0.75
N LEU A 121 6.67 4.25 0.41
CA LEU A 121 6.68 3.16 1.38
C LEU A 121 8.09 2.64 1.62
N PHE A 122 8.37 2.27 2.85
CA PHE A 122 9.59 1.60 3.28
C PHE A 122 9.21 0.45 4.18
N GLU A 123 9.50 -0.76 3.73
CA GLU A 123 9.26 -2.00 4.48
C GLU A 123 10.56 -2.81 4.52
N ASP A 124 10.59 -3.88 5.32
CA ASP A 124 11.68 -4.85 5.23
C ASP A 124 11.60 -5.56 3.88
N THR A 125 12.50 -5.19 2.98
CA THR A 125 12.54 -5.70 1.60
C THR A 125 12.95 -7.17 1.50
N GLN A 126 13.71 -7.68 2.47
CA GLN A 126 14.05 -9.10 2.53
C GLN A 126 12.83 -9.95 2.83
N LEU A 127 11.97 -9.50 3.75
CA LEU A 127 10.69 -10.16 4.04
C LEU A 127 9.75 -10.13 2.82
N VAL A 128 9.68 -9.00 2.11
CA VAL A 128 8.86 -8.88 0.90
C VAL A 128 9.39 -9.83 -0.19
N ALA A 129 10.68 -9.83 -0.47
CA ALA A 129 11.27 -10.71 -1.48
C ALA A 129 11.04 -12.20 -1.14
N ALA A 130 11.28 -12.59 0.11
CA ALA A 130 11.02 -13.96 0.57
C ALA A 130 9.54 -14.34 0.47
N ALA A 131 8.63 -13.40 0.75
CA ALA A 131 7.19 -13.63 0.60
C ALA A 131 6.79 -13.84 -0.87
N LEU A 132 7.35 -13.06 -1.80
CA LEU A 132 7.10 -13.23 -3.23
C LEU A 132 7.64 -14.56 -3.76
N ASP A 133 8.83 -14.99 -3.31
CA ASP A 133 9.39 -16.30 -3.64
C ASP A 133 8.47 -17.43 -3.16
N ARG A 134 8.00 -17.33 -1.91
CA ARG A 134 7.06 -18.31 -1.35
C ARG A 134 5.73 -18.34 -2.08
N LEU A 135 5.18 -17.18 -2.46
CA LEU A 135 3.96 -17.10 -3.27
C LEU A 135 4.15 -17.77 -4.64
N ALA A 136 5.32 -17.59 -5.27
CA ALA A 136 5.65 -18.27 -6.52
C ALA A 136 5.69 -19.80 -6.35
N GLU A 137 6.30 -20.30 -5.29
CA GLU A 137 6.34 -21.72 -4.95
C GLU A 137 4.94 -22.31 -4.70
N LEU A 138 4.02 -21.48 -4.16
CA LEU A 138 2.62 -21.86 -3.92
C LEU A 138 1.72 -21.67 -5.15
N GLY A 139 2.28 -21.30 -6.31
CA GLY A 139 1.53 -21.15 -7.56
C GLY A 139 0.71 -19.87 -7.69
N ALA A 140 0.98 -18.85 -6.88
CA ALA A 140 0.20 -17.60 -6.87
C ALA A 140 0.37 -16.76 -8.15
N PHE A 141 1.39 -17.04 -8.96
CA PHE A 141 1.66 -16.37 -10.23
C PHE A 141 1.29 -17.21 -11.45
N ASP A 142 0.82 -18.44 -11.24
CA ASP A 142 0.36 -19.29 -12.32
C ASP A 142 -0.99 -18.75 -12.84
N GLU A 143 -1.15 -18.71 -14.16
CA GLU A 143 -2.45 -18.42 -14.73
C GLU A 143 -3.44 -19.52 -14.32
N PRO A 144 -4.73 -19.16 -14.04
CA PRO A 144 -5.73 -20.19 -13.80
C PRO A 144 -5.75 -21.12 -15.02
N ARG A 145 -5.45 -22.39 -14.82
CA ARG A 145 -5.64 -23.40 -15.87
C ARG A 145 -7.09 -23.33 -16.28
N GLU A 146 -7.34 -22.96 -17.54
CA GLU A 146 -8.68 -23.11 -18.11
C GLU A 146 -9.12 -24.56 -17.86
N ALA A 147 -10.23 -24.70 -17.15
CA ALA A 147 -10.85 -26.01 -16.98
C ALA A 147 -11.23 -26.49 -18.38
N THR A 148 -10.46 -27.45 -18.90
CA THR A 148 -10.80 -28.16 -20.14
C THR A 148 -12.07 -28.95 -19.83
N THR A 149 -13.18 -28.49 -20.37
CA THR A 149 -14.47 -29.18 -20.39
C THR A 149 -14.37 -30.43 -21.27
#